data_3ceedb16282262e4af12e2f0d3549acd
#
_entry.id   3ceedb16282262e4af12e2f0d3549acd
#
_cell.length_a   1.000
_cell.length_b   1.000
_cell.length_c   1.000
_cell.angle_alpha   90.00
_cell.angle_beta   90.00
_cell.angle_gamma   90.00
#
_symmetry.space_group_name_H-M   'P 1'
#
loop_
_entity.id
_entity.type
_entity.pdbx_description
1 polymer ?
#
loop_
_entity_poly.entity_id
_entity_poly.type
_entity_poly.pdbx_seq_one_letter_code
_entity_poly.pdbx_strand_id
1 'polypeptide(L)'
;MPWEEKTVEQNRTNFVEEVMRQEKSISRICREYNISRKTGYKWIGRAENGEPLSNKIRKSGTHPNKTNPKTETLILNARNEHPVWGARKLKRHLENQGHTGLPAQSTICEILKRNGMILPEESAAHTPYKRFEKKYPNDMWQMDFKGDFDLLNNKRCYPLTLLDDCSRFSLCLEAKDNQKGKGVFERVERVFREYGLPDSILCDNGPPWGDCHSGAITQFDVWMMQLDILPIHCRPKHPQTQGKEERFHRTLKDEVLKREVFEDFESIQKRFDSWRHEYNFVRPHNAIGLDTPSDRYRASKRIFPSELKEPEYDSGKDLRKVNSLGYISIMSKRYYLTETLVNKMIEIKSLSETEVGLYYGNYRIAKIDINEQIFTSRRIYRRGAEN
;
A
#
# COMPACT_ATOMS: atom_id res chain seq x y z
N MET A 1 6.28 -51.44 24.66
CA MET A 1 7.48 -50.61 24.47
C MET A 1 7.47 -50.14 23.04
N PRO A 2 7.55 -48.85 22.74
CA PRO A 2 7.65 -48.38 21.36
C PRO A 2 9.00 -48.80 20.82
N TRP A 3 9.01 -49.30 19.60
CA TRP A 3 10.25 -49.68 18.89
C TRP A 3 11.01 -48.39 18.59
N GLU A 4 12.30 -48.30 19.04
CA GLU A 4 13.17 -47.21 18.61
C GLU A 4 13.52 -47.40 17.14
N GLU A 5 13.12 -46.48 16.28
CA GLU A 5 13.60 -46.41 14.90
C GLU A 5 15.07 -46.01 14.89
N LYS A 6 15.96 -46.97 14.65
CA LYS A 6 17.38 -46.69 14.48
C LYS A 6 17.62 -45.93 13.18
N THR A 7 18.31 -44.80 13.26
CA THR A 7 18.75 -44.08 12.07
C THR A 7 19.69 -44.93 11.20
N VAL A 8 19.81 -44.64 9.91
CA VAL A 8 20.72 -45.31 8.99
C VAL A 8 22.17 -45.23 9.48
N GLU A 9 22.54 -44.14 10.14
CA GLU A 9 23.87 -43.93 10.71
C GLU A 9 24.11 -44.82 11.94
N GLN A 10 23.14 -44.91 12.84
CA GLN A 10 23.18 -45.82 13.98
C GLN A 10 23.29 -47.29 13.54
N ASN A 11 22.56 -47.70 12.51
CA ASN A 11 22.67 -49.03 11.97
C ASN A 11 24.07 -49.32 11.40
N ARG A 12 24.73 -48.35 10.78
CA ARG A 12 26.10 -48.49 10.28
C ARG A 12 27.11 -48.56 11.41
N THR A 13 26.94 -47.75 12.44
CA THR A 13 27.78 -47.78 13.65
C THR A 13 27.68 -49.15 14.32
N ASN A 14 26.46 -49.64 14.56
CA ASN A 14 26.23 -50.96 15.19
C ASN A 14 26.83 -52.09 14.34
N PHE A 15 26.68 -52.01 12.98
CA PHE A 15 27.29 -52.99 12.08
C PHE A 15 28.83 -53.03 12.22
N VAL A 16 29.49 -51.88 12.24
CA VAL A 16 30.95 -51.79 12.40
C VAL A 16 31.39 -52.30 13.77
N GLU A 17 30.69 -51.92 14.84
CA GLU A 17 31.00 -52.40 16.21
C GLU A 17 30.87 -53.92 16.32
N GLU A 18 29.85 -54.52 15.70
CA GLU A 18 29.66 -55.98 15.71
C GLU A 18 30.76 -56.69 14.93
N VAL A 19 31.21 -56.09 13.82
CA VAL A 19 32.39 -56.62 13.08
C VAL A 19 33.67 -56.54 13.91
N MET A 20 33.88 -55.45 14.66
CA MET A 20 35.08 -55.25 15.49
C MET A 20 35.13 -56.21 16.69
N ARG A 21 34.00 -56.73 17.16
CA ARG A 21 33.96 -57.77 18.21
C ARG A 21 34.52 -59.16 17.78
N GLN A 22 34.61 -59.39 16.46
CA GLN A 22 35.13 -60.63 15.85
C GLN A 22 34.39 -61.91 16.28
N GLU A 23 33.18 -61.83 16.84
CA GLU A 23 32.42 -63.01 17.32
C GLU A 23 31.75 -63.78 16.17
N LYS A 24 31.51 -63.11 15.03
CA LYS A 24 30.89 -63.69 13.84
C LYS A 24 31.66 -63.31 12.57
N SER A 25 31.54 -64.19 11.54
CA SER A 25 32.15 -63.86 10.25
C SER A 25 31.44 -62.62 9.58
N ILE A 26 32.22 -61.78 8.93
CA ILE A 26 31.71 -60.58 8.20
C ILE A 26 30.55 -60.95 7.24
N SER A 27 30.63 -62.11 6.59
CA SER A 27 29.58 -62.61 5.69
C SER A 27 28.26 -62.93 6.41
N ARG A 28 28.29 -63.29 7.68
CA ARG A 28 27.12 -63.55 8.51
C ARG A 28 26.50 -62.24 8.98
N ILE A 29 27.29 -61.30 9.45
CA ILE A 29 26.85 -59.99 9.90
C ILE A 29 26.23 -59.22 8.71
N CYS A 30 26.84 -59.24 7.52
CA CYS A 30 26.24 -58.64 6.34
C CYS A 30 24.85 -59.19 5.98
N ARG A 31 24.62 -60.51 6.19
CA ARG A 31 23.30 -61.12 6.02
C ARG A 31 22.29 -60.66 7.07
N GLU A 32 22.71 -60.58 8.32
CA GLU A 32 21.87 -60.11 9.44
C GLU A 32 21.44 -58.67 9.26
N TYR A 33 22.30 -57.79 8.69
CA TYR A 33 21.99 -56.41 8.36
C TYR A 33 21.39 -56.21 6.95
N ASN A 34 21.14 -57.29 6.21
CA ASN A 34 20.59 -57.29 4.85
C ASN A 34 21.38 -56.40 3.89
N ILE A 35 22.70 -56.41 3.94
CA ILE A 35 23.61 -55.65 3.05
C ILE A 35 24.55 -56.57 2.31
N SER A 36 25.00 -56.10 1.12
CA SER A 36 26.03 -56.85 0.38
C SER A 36 27.41 -56.79 1.10
N ARG A 37 28.21 -57.82 0.92
CA ARG A 37 29.59 -57.82 1.43
C ARG A 37 30.39 -56.60 0.96
N LYS A 38 30.21 -56.18 -0.30
CA LYS A 38 30.83 -54.97 -0.84
C LYS A 38 30.44 -53.74 -0.04
N THR A 39 29.15 -53.62 0.36
CA THR A 39 28.68 -52.54 1.22
C THR A 39 29.26 -52.63 2.62
N GLY A 40 29.36 -53.84 3.18
CA GLY A 40 29.99 -54.08 4.49
C GLY A 40 31.45 -53.62 4.52
N TYR A 41 32.27 -54.12 3.60
CA TYR A 41 33.68 -53.69 3.50
C TYR A 41 33.86 -52.19 3.28
N LYS A 42 32.96 -51.54 2.55
CA LYS A 42 32.97 -50.08 2.41
C LYS A 42 32.82 -49.36 3.74
N TRP A 43 31.95 -49.83 4.62
CA TRP A 43 31.71 -49.19 5.92
C TRP A 43 32.81 -49.52 6.93
N ILE A 44 33.35 -50.74 6.89
CA ILE A 44 34.52 -51.16 7.68
C ILE A 44 35.73 -50.29 7.32
N GLY A 45 36.07 -50.16 6.03
CA GLY A 45 37.20 -49.35 5.59
C GLY A 45 37.05 -47.86 5.92
N ARG A 46 35.81 -47.33 5.96
CA ARG A 46 35.60 -45.98 6.44
C ARG A 46 35.85 -45.81 7.93
N ALA A 47 35.40 -46.78 8.71
CA ALA A 47 35.63 -46.76 10.15
C ALA A 47 37.13 -46.89 10.49
N GLU A 48 37.85 -47.78 9.82
CA GLU A 48 39.30 -47.97 9.97
C GLU A 48 40.09 -46.69 9.63
N ASN A 49 39.60 -45.93 8.63
CA ASN A 49 40.21 -44.66 8.23
C ASN A 49 39.71 -43.45 9.04
N GLY A 50 38.92 -43.66 10.10
CA GLY A 50 38.36 -42.56 10.91
C GLY A 50 37.38 -41.67 10.18
N GLU A 51 36.82 -42.13 9.02
CA GLU A 51 35.83 -41.35 8.26
C GLU A 51 34.42 -41.49 8.86
N PRO A 52 33.59 -40.42 8.83
CA PRO A 52 32.22 -40.50 9.34
C PRO A 52 31.38 -41.52 8.56
N LEU A 53 30.51 -42.25 9.27
CA LEU A 53 29.62 -43.27 8.75
C LEU A 53 28.34 -42.70 8.16
N SER A 54 28.19 -41.38 8.17
CA SER A 54 27.13 -40.64 7.51
C SER A 54 27.27 -40.64 5.97
N ASN A 55 26.20 -40.33 5.29
CA ASN A 55 26.25 -40.18 3.84
C ASN A 55 27.12 -38.98 3.45
N LYS A 56 28.14 -39.18 2.61
CA LYS A 56 28.86 -38.05 2.02
C LYS A 56 27.87 -37.22 1.17
N ILE A 57 27.72 -35.95 1.52
CA ILE A 57 26.93 -35.02 0.71
C ILE A 57 27.60 -34.92 -0.67
N ARG A 58 26.93 -35.40 -1.70
CA ARG A 58 27.39 -35.23 -3.09
C ARG A 58 27.24 -33.79 -3.49
N LYS A 59 28.19 -32.93 -3.18
CA LYS A 59 28.31 -31.61 -3.76
C LYS A 59 28.99 -31.76 -5.12
N SER A 60 28.25 -31.43 -6.19
CA SER A 60 28.89 -31.23 -7.50
C SER A 60 29.88 -30.06 -7.36
N GLY A 61 31.14 -30.29 -7.72
CA GLY A 61 32.18 -29.25 -7.64
C GLY A 61 31.92 -28.07 -8.62
N THR A 62 31.12 -28.30 -9.64
CA THR A 62 30.72 -27.30 -10.64
C THR A 62 29.22 -27.42 -10.90
N HIS A 63 28.51 -26.30 -10.74
CA HIS A 63 27.12 -26.20 -11.19
C HIS A 63 27.10 -25.42 -12.52
N PRO A 64 26.73 -26.06 -13.64
CA PRO A 64 26.76 -25.41 -14.97
C PRO A 64 25.89 -24.14 -15.00
N ASN A 65 24.83 -24.09 -14.18
CA ASN A 65 23.89 -22.99 -14.07
C ASN A 65 24.19 -22.02 -12.90
N LYS A 66 25.45 -22.03 -12.37
CA LYS A 66 25.81 -21.09 -11.30
C LYS A 66 25.79 -19.65 -11.87
N THR A 67 25.08 -18.75 -11.18
CA THR A 67 25.06 -17.33 -11.53
C THR A 67 26.49 -16.78 -11.55
N ASN A 68 26.79 -15.97 -12.55
CA ASN A 68 28.08 -15.31 -12.67
C ASN A 68 28.35 -14.45 -11.43
N PRO A 69 29.55 -14.49 -10.84
CA PRO A 69 29.87 -13.68 -9.66
C PRO A 69 29.60 -12.18 -9.85
N LYS A 70 29.85 -11.63 -11.03
CA LYS A 70 29.54 -10.21 -11.33
C LYS A 70 28.05 -9.90 -11.22
N THR A 71 27.20 -10.80 -11.74
CA THR A 71 25.74 -10.67 -11.64
C THR A 71 25.25 -10.83 -10.20
N GLU A 72 25.88 -11.71 -9.43
CA GLU A 72 25.57 -11.88 -8.01
C GLU A 72 25.91 -10.61 -7.22
N THR A 73 27.11 -10.03 -7.41
CA THR A 73 27.51 -8.76 -6.80
C THR A 73 26.55 -7.62 -7.18
N LEU A 74 26.13 -7.53 -8.45
CA LEU A 74 25.15 -6.56 -8.89
C LEU A 74 23.81 -6.67 -8.12
N ILE A 75 23.31 -7.90 -7.94
CA ILE A 75 22.07 -8.15 -7.19
C ILE A 75 22.22 -7.77 -5.71
N LEU A 76 23.36 -8.09 -5.10
CA LEU A 76 23.64 -7.77 -3.70
C LEU A 76 23.76 -6.25 -3.50
N ASN A 77 24.42 -5.53 -4.40
CA ASN A 77 24.51 -4.07 -4.34
C ASN A 77 23.12 -3.42 -4.46
N ALA A 78 22.30 -3.83 -5.43
CA ALA A 78 20.94 -3.35 -5.56
C ALA A 78 20.07 -3.64 -4.31
N ARG A 79 20.31 -4.77 -3.62
CA ARG A 79 19.64 -5.08 -2.35
C ARG A 79 20.13 -4.20 -1.20
N ASN A 80 21.40 -3.84 -1.16
CA ASN A 80 21.96 -2.92 -0.16
C ASN A 80 21.40 -1.51 -0.34
N GLU A 81 21.27 -1.04 -1.59
CA GLU A 81 20.65 0.25 -1.92
C GLU A 81 19.17 0.28 -1.56
N HIS A 82 18.46 -0.84 -1.77
CA HIS A 82 17.01 -0.97 -1.52
C HIS A 82 16.69 -2.14 -0.58
N PRO A 83 16.98 -2.03 0.72
CA PRO A 83 16.97 -3.15 1.65
C PRO A 83 15.64 -3.86 1.85
N VAL A 84 14.49 -3.24 1.51
CA VAL A 84 13.13 -3.85 1.60
C VAL A 84 12.58 -4.35 0.26
N TRP A 85 13.34 -4.24 -0.84
CA TRP A 85 12.85 -4.71 -2.13
C TRP A 85 13.10 -6.22 -2.29
N GLY A 86 12.04 -6.98 -2.55
CA GLY A 86 12.15 -8.40 -2.83
C GLY A 86 12.68 -8.69 -4.24
N ALA A 87 13.05 -9.95 -4.49
CA ALA A 87 13.67 -10.42 -5.74
C ALA A 87 12.96 -9.95 -7.04
N ARG A 88 11.60 -9.87 -7.03
CA ARG A 88 10.85 -9.38 -8.20
C ARG A 88 11.15 -7.93 -8.54
N LYS A 89 11.17 -7.07 -7.54
CA LYS A 89 11.45 -5.63 -7.72
C LYS A 89 12.90 -5.39 -8.10
N LEU A 90 13.83 -6.05 -7.42
CA LEU A 90 15.27 -5.95 -7.72
C LEU A 90 15.56 -6.37 -9.16
N LYS A 91 14.98 -7.49 -9.62
CA LYS A 91 15.11 -7.92 -11.01
C LYS A 91 14.60 -6.85 -11.97
N ARG A 92 13.37 -6.37 -11.78
CA ARG A 92 12.76 -5.35 -12.66
C ARG A 92 13.54 -4.03 -12.65
N HIS A 93 14.03 -3.61 -11.50
CA HIS A 93 14.87 -2.42 -11.37
C HIS A 93 16.15 -2.54 -12.19
N LEU A 94 16.87 -3.66 -12.08
CA LEU A 94 18.08 -3.91 -12.84
C LEU A 94 17.80 -4.02 -14.35
N GLU A 95 16.66 -4.62 -14.75
CA GLU A 95 16.20 -4.63 -16.15
C GLU A 95 15.96 -3.21 -16.67
N ASN A 96 15.33 -2.34 -15.87
CA ASN A 96 15.10 -0.92 -16.22
C ASN A 96 16.41 -0.13 -16.34
N GLN A 97 17.46 -0.53 -15.62
CA GLN A 97 18.82 0.03 -15.76
C GLN A 97 19.59 -0.53 -16.98
N GLY A 98 18.95 -1.41 -17.80
CA GLY A 98 19.55 -1.98 -19.01
C GLY A 98 20.35 -3.25 -18.80
N HIS A 99 20.34 -3.84 -17.58
CA HIS A 99 21.02 -5.12 -17.36
C HIS A 99 20.21 -6.27 -17.97
N THR A 100 20.87 -7.07 -18.81
CA THR A 100 20.29 -8.24 -19.47
C THR A 100 20.85 -9.55 -18.91
N GLY A 101 20.21 -10.68 -19.20
CA GLY A 101 20.67 -11.99 -18.75
C GLY A 101 20.58 -12.22 -17.24
N LEU A 102 19.70 -11.49 -16.55
CA LEU A 102 19.48 -11.65 -15.11
C LEU A 102 18.82 -13.01 -14.81
N PRO A 103 19.19 -13.66 -13.71
CA PRO A 103 18.62 -14.95 -13.33
C PRO A 103 17.13 -14.86 -13.00
N ALA A 104 16.48 -16.02 -12.90
CA ALA A 104 15.08 -16.12 -12.50
C ALA A 104 14.89 -15.55 -11.06
N GLN A 105 13.67 -15.10 -10.77
CA GLN A 105 13.32 -14.54 -9.43
C GLN A 105 13.65 -15.51 -8.30
N SER A 106 13.39 -16.81 -8.49
CA SER A 106 13.74 -17.85 -7.52
C SER A 106 15.25 -17.91 -7.23
N THR A 107 16.06 -17.81 -8.28
CA THR A 107 17.54 -17.78 -8.15
C THR A 107 17.99 -16.51 -7.40
N ILE A 108 17.41 -15.34 -7.70
CA ILE A 108 17.69 -14.11 -6.95
C ILE A 108 17.32 -14.29 -5.47
N CYS A 109 16.16 -14.90 -5.21
CA CYS A 109 15.71 -15.18 -3.84
C CYS A 109 16.72 -16.07 -3.09
N GLU A 110 17.23 -17.12 -3.73
CA GLU A 110 18.25 -18.00 -3.15
C GLU A 110 19.60 -17.30 -2.96
N ILE A 111 20.00 -16.41 -3.88
CA ILE A 111 21.19 -15.56 -3.69
C ILE A 111 21.04 -14.70 -2.44
N LEU A 112 19.90 -14.03 -2.26
CA LEU A 112 19.64 -13.18 -1.11
C LEU A 112 19.59 -13.99 0.20
N LYS A 113 18.97 -15.18 0.20
CA LYS A 113 18.91 -16.07 1.38
C LYS A 113 20.29 -16.52 1.82
N ARG A 114 21.11 -17.04 0.89
CA ARG A 114 22.46 -17.55 1.24
C ARG A 114 23.41 -16.46 1.73
N ASN A 115 23.13 -15.19 1.39
CA ASN A 115 23.86 -14.02 1.88
C ASN A 115 23.20 -13.38 3.12
N GLY A 116 22.21 -14.04 3.76
CA GLY A 116 21.58 -13.58 5.00
C GLY A 116 20.69 -12.34 4.86
N MET A 117 20.30 -11.99 3.62
CA MET A 117 19.51 -10.78 3.34
C MET A 117 17.99 -10.99 3.37
N ILE A 118 17.54 -12.20 3.68
CA ILE A 118 16.12 -12.54 3.88
C ILE A 118 16.01 -13.31 5.18
N LEU A 119 15.23 -12.79 6.12
CA LEU A 119 14.90 -13.46 7.37
C LEU A 119 13.73 -14.44 7.18
N PRO A 120 13.75 -15.65 7.75
CA PRO A 120 12.69 -16.66 7.57
C PRO A 120 11.31 -16.19 8.02
N GLU A 121 11.23 -15.33 9.02
CA GLU A 121 10.00 -14.86 9.65
C GLU A 121 9.20 -13.85 8.80
N GLU A 122 9.83 -13.17 7.84
CA GLU A 122 9.18 -12.18 6.99
C GLU A 122 8.31 -12.78 5.87
N SER A 123 8.42 -14.08 5.64
CA SER A 123 7.81 -14.77 4.48
C SER A 123 6.35 -15.22 4.70
N ALA A 124 5.84 -15.23 5.93
CA ALA A 124 4.63 -16.00 6.29
C ALA A 124 3.29 -15.25 6.20
N ALA A 125 3.24 -13.96 5.90
CA ALA A 125 2.05 -13.14 6.12
C ALA A 125 1.52 -12.40 4.89
N HIS A 126 0.86 -13.08 3.94
CA HIS A 126 0.04 -12.35 2.95
C HIS A 126 -1.19 -13.14 2.49
N THR A 127 -2.39 -12.65 2.92
CA THR A 127 -3.70 -12.98 2.34
C THR A 127 -4.06 -11.96 1.25
N PRO A 128 -4.48 -12.39 0.05
CA PRO A 128 -4.88 -11.45 -1.00
C PRO A 128 -6.31 -10.93 -0.75
N TYR A 129 -6.49 -9.60 -0.78
CA TYR A 129 -7.78 -8.93 -0.72
C TYR A 129 -8.31 -8.60 -2.12
N LYS A 130 -9.65 -8.56 -2.25
CA LYS A 130 -10.33 -8.10 -3.46
C LYS A 130 -10.07 -6.59 -3.63
N ARG A 131 -9.39 -6.20 -4.70
CA ARG A 131 -8.98 -4.81 -4.92
C ARG A 131 -10.07 -4.04 -5.66
N PHE A 132 -10.46 -2.89 -5.12
CA PHE A 132 -11.10 -1.82 -5.89
C PHE A 132 -9.99 -0.99 -6.55
N GLU A 133 -10.12 -0.67 -7.83
CA GLU A 133 -9.14 0.14 -8.58
C GLU A 133 -9.85 0.94 -9.65
N LYS A 134 -9.56 2.23 -9.73
CA LYS A 134 -10.03 3.10 -10.81
C LYS A 134 -9.31 2.76 -12.11
N LYS A 135 -10.00 2.99 -13.22
CA LYS A 135 -9.51 2.58 -14.54
C LYS A 135 -8.47 3.56 -15.10
N TYR A 136 -8.64 4.85 -14.84
CA TYR A 136 -7.79 5.89 -15.40
C TYR A 136 -7.15 6.75 -14.29
N PRO A 137 -5.94 7.29 -14.54
CA PRO A 137 -5.36 8.32 -13.69
C PRO A 137 -6.32 9.51 -13.56
N ASN A 138 -6.33 10.11 -12.37
CA ASN A 138 -7.16 11.23 -11.97
C ASN A 138 -8.68 10.96 -11.88
N ASP A 139 -9.17 9.73 -12.14
CA ASP A 139 -10.55 9.36 -11.79
C ASP A 139 -10.80 9.52 -10.28
N MET A 140 -9.80 9.23 -9.48
CA MET A 140 -9.85 9.35 -8.02
C MET A 140 -8.46 9.57 -7.44
N TRP A 141 -8.32 10.55 -6.57
CA TRP A 141 -7.18 10.66 -5.67
C TRP A 141 -7.59 10.24 -4.26
N GLN A 142 -6.68 9.62 -3.54
CA GLN A 142 -6.84 9.32 -2.11
C GLN A 142 -5.99 10.30 -1.31
N MET A 143 -6.53 10.79 -0.21
CA MET A 143 -5.87 11.76 0.66
C MET A 143 -6.01 11.32 2.11
N ASP A 144 -4.89 11.33 2.84
CA ASP A 144 -4.86 10.91 4.23
C ASP A 144 -3.69 11.53 4.99
N PHE A 145 -3.77 11.51 6.32
CA PHE A 145 -2.61 11.68 7.19
C PHE A 145 -2.08 10.32 7.63
N LYS A 146 -0.79 10.09 7.45
CA LYS A 146 -0.16 8.83 7.86
C LYS A 146 -0.22 8.56 9.37
N GLY A 147 -0.79 9.41 10.17
CA GLY A 147 -0.64 9.44 11.60
C GLY A 147 0.54 10.34 11.97
N ASP A 148 1.13 10.14 13.14
CA ASP A 148 2.18 11.03 13.63
C ASP A 148 3.40 10.28 14.15
N PHE A 149 4.51 11.02 14.29
CA PHE A 149 5.75 10.59 14.95
C PHE A 149 6.54 11.80 15.42
N ASP A 150 7.43 11.57 16.37
CA ASP A 150 8.22 12.61 17.00
C ASP A 150 9.54 12.85 16.23
N LEU A 151 9.92 14.13 16.11
CA LEU A 151 11.23 14.58 15.64
C LEU A 151 12.17 14.77 16.84
N LEU A 152 13.49 14.81 16.61
CA LEU A 152 14.48 15.01 17.68
C LEU A 152 14.32 16.34 18.42
N ASN A 153 13.79 17.36 17.75
CA ASN A 153 13.48 18.66 18.37
C ASN A 153 12.17 18.67 19.19
N ASN A 154 11.64 17.50 19.56
CA ASN A 154 10.38 17.29 20.31
C ASN A 154 9.13 17.85 19.62
N LYS A 155 9.18 18.13 18.33
CA LYS A 155 8.00 18.48 17.54
C LYS A 155 7.42 17.22 16.93
N ARG A 156 6.09 17.20 16.78
CA ARG A 156 5.35 16.09 16.19
C ARG A 156 5.09 16.33 14.72
N CYS A 157 5.40 15.37 13.88
CA CYS A 157 5.21 15.43 12.43
C CYS A 157 3.98 14.60 12.02
N TYR A 158 3.13 15.21 11.19
CA TYR A 158 1.93 14.62 10.60
C TYR A 158 2.05 14.59 9.07
N PRO A 159 2.56 13.51 8.47
CA PRO A 159 2.71 13.46 7.01
C PRO A 159 1.37 13.49 6.29
N LEU A 160 1.16 14.51 5.48
CA LEU A 160 0.04 14.62 4.55
C LEU A 160 0.39 13.91 3.26
N THR A 161 -0.48 13.01 2.81
CA THR A 161 -0.30 12.19 1.61
C THR A 161 -1.46 12.38 0.63
N LEU A 162 -1.14 12.46 -0.66
CA LEU A 162 -2.10 12.36 -1.76
C LEU A 162 -1.57 11.35 -2.77
N LEU A 163 -2.41 10.39 -3.14
CA LEU A 163 -2.07 9.30 -4.03
C LEU A 163 -3.10 9.17 -5.15
N ASP A 164 -2.66 9.01 -6.39
CA ASP A 164 -3.56 8.63 -7.48
C ASP A 164 -3.95 7.16 -7.38
N ASP A 165 -5.25 6.88 -7.38
CA ASP A 165 -5.81 5.54 -7.16
C ASP A 165 -5.39 4.54 -8.24
N CYS A 166 -5.35 4.94 -9.50
CA CYS A 166 -5.04 4.08 -10.62
C CYS A 166 -3.54 3.79 -10.74
N SER A 167 -2.73 4.84 -10.84
CA SER A 167 -1.29 4.73 -11.09
C SER A 167 -0.45 4.48 -9.85
N ARG A 168 -0.97 4.76 -8.65
CA ARG A 168 -0.22 4.80 -7.37
C ARG A 168 0.76 5.97 -7.29
N PHE A 169 0.67 6.93 -8.19
CA PHE A 169 1.55 8.09 -8.19
C PHE A 169 1.32 8.94 -6.94
N SER A 170 2.38 9.21 -6.19
CA SER A 170 2.33 10.07 -5.02
C SER A 170 2.41 11.54 -5.45
N LEU A 171 1.25 12.21 -5.39
CA LEU A 171 1.10 13.62 -5.74
C LEU A 171 1.62 14.54 -4.65
N CYS A 172 1.50 14.09 -3.39
CA CYS A 172 1.97 14.82 -2.22
C CYS A 172 2.51 13.88 -1.16
N LEU A 173 3.61 14.30 -0.55
CA LEU A 173 4.10 13.78 0.72
C LEU A 173 4.74 14.97 1.44
N GLU A 174 4.02 15.56 2.40
CA GLU A 174 4.48 16.76 3.10
C GLU A 174 4.49 16.56 4.61
N ALA A 175 5.59 16.94 5.23
CA ALA A 175 5.74 16.97 6.67
C ALA A 175 4.99 18.18 7.26
N LYS A 176 3.90 17.93 7.98
CA LYS A 176 3.09 18.99 8.63
C LYS A 176 3.31 18.97 10.14
N ASP A 177 3.27 20.14 10.73
CA ASP A 177 3.32 20.33 12.19
C ASP A 177 1.95 20.13 12.87
N ASN A 178 0.89 20.16 12.08
CA ASN A 178 -0.48 19.96 12.54
C ASN A 178 -1.40 19.54 11.38
N GLN A 179 -2.62 19.16 11.73
CA GLN A 179 -3.67 18.75 10.80
C GLN A 179 -4.72 19.84 10.55
N LYS A 180 -4.40 21.13 10.80
CA LYS A 180 -5.36 22.24 10.65
C LYS A 180 -5.67 22.55 9.20
N GLY A 181 -6.95 22.84 8.91
CA GLY A 181 -7.49 22.97 7.57
C GLY A 181 -6.77 23.98 6.68
N LYS A 182 -6.45 25.19 7.19
CA LYS A 182 -5.82 26.22 6.37
C LYS A 182 -4.52 25.75 5.69
N GLY A 183 -3.59 25.21 6.44
CA GLY A 183 -2.32 24.74 5.88
C GLY A 183 -2.48 23.52 4.96
N VAL A 184 -3.51 22.70 5.19
CA VAL A 184 -3.85 21.58 4.32
C VAL A 184 -4.43 22.08 2.98
N PHE A 185 -5.37 23.01 3.01
CA PHE A 185 -6.00 23.56 1.79
C PHE A 185 -4.97 24.25 0.89
N GLU A 186 -4.08 25.06 1.46
CA GLU A 186 -2.99 25.71 0.72
C GLU A 186 -2.07 24.69 0.05
N ARG A 187 -1.83 23.55 0.70
CA ARG A 187 -1.02 22.49 0.10
C ARG A 187 -1.75 21.77 -1.02
N VAL A 188 -3.01 21.40 -0.80
CA VAL A 188 -3.85 20.74 -1.79
C VAL A 188 -4.03 21.64 -3.02
N GLU A 189 -4.20 22.94 -2.84
CA GLU A 189 -4.24 23.90 -3.95
C GLU A 189 -2.95 23.88 -4.78
N ARG A 190 -1.78 23.86 -4.14
CA ARG A 190 -0.51 23.73 -4.87
C ARG A 190 -0.44 22.45 -5.68
N VAL A 191 -0.93 21.32 -5.13
CA VAL A 191 -1.02 20.05 -5.86
C VAL A 191 -1.96 20.16 -7.06
N PHE A 192 -3.12 20.82 -6.91
CA PHE A 192 -4.03 21.04 -8.02
C PHE A 192 -3.44 21.92 -9.13
N ARG A 193 -2.66 22.93 -8.77
CA ARG A 193 -1.97 23.79 -9.76
C ARG A 193 -0.86 23.02 -10.51
N GLU A 194 -0.20 22.08 -9.85
CA GLU A 194 0.90 21.28 -10.42
C GLU A 194 0.38 20.14 -11.30
N TYR A 195 -0.64 19.39 -10.84
CA TYR A 195 -1.08 18.16 -11.49
C TYR A 195 -2.45 18.24 -12.15
N GLY A 196 -3.15 19.36 -12.01
CA GLY A 196 -4.55 19.54 -12.43
C GLY A 196 -5.54 18.93 -11.43
N LEU A 197 -6.83 18.91 -11.81
CA LEU A 197 -7.92 18.50 -10.93
C LEU A 197 -8.34 17.04 -11.18
N PRO A 198 -8.56 16.21 -10.13
CA PRO A 198 -9.14 14.88 -10.27
C PRO A 198 -10.68 14.97 -10.46
N ASP A 199 -11.30 13.84 -10.83
CA ASP A 199 -12.76 13.74 -10.86
C ASP A 199 -13.36 13.53 -9.47
N SER A 200 -12.62 12.89 -8.57
CA SER A 200 -13.04 12.67 -7.18
C SER A 200 -11.85 12.62 -6.23
N ILE A 201 -12.10 12.96 -4.97
CA ILE A 201 -11.14 12.77 -3.86
C ILE A 201 -11.80 11.93 -2.79
N LEU A 202 -11.10 10.87 -2.38
CA LEU A 202 -11.45 10.01 -1.27
C LEU A 202 -10.62 10.43 -0.05
N CYS A 203 -11.28 10.73 1.06
CA CYS A 203 -10.66 11.04 2.34
C CYS A 203 -11.39 10.32 3.49
N ASP A 204 -10.82 10.34 4.68
CA ASP A 204 -11.50 9.87 5.87
C ASP A 204 -12.60 10.84 6.33
N ASN A 205 -13.29 10.53 7.44
CA ASN A 205 -14.32 11.40 8.01
C ASN A 205 -13.78 12.36 9.06
N GLY A 206 -12.47 12.37 9.28
CA GLY A 206 -11.84 13.23 10.28
C GLY A 206 -11.55 14.63 9.78
N PRO A 207 -11.34 15.59 10.71
CA PRO A 207 -10.86 16.91 10.32
C PRO A 207 -9.49 16.81 9.63
N PRO A 208 -9.20 17.68 8.67
CA PRO A 208 -9.94 18.90 8.31
C PRO A 208 -10.98 18.73 7.19
N TRP A 209 -11.15 17.55 6.63
CA TRP A 209 -12.00 17.34 5.45
C TRP A 209 -13.38 16.80 5.78
N GLY A 210 -13.58 16.05 6.85
CA GLY A 210 -14.85 15.47 7.23
C GLY A 210 -15.34 15.91 8.61
N ASP A 211 -16.60 15.62 8.89
CA ASP A 211 -17.19 15.69 10.22
C ASP A 211 -17.73 14.31 10.60
N CYS A 212 -16.96 13.61 11.44
CA CYS A 212 -17.29 12.26 11.90
C CYS A 212 -18.52 12.19 12.82
N HIS A 213 -18.99 13.33 13.36
CA HIS A 213 -20.09 13.37 14.35
C HIS A 213 -21.43 13.65 13.69
N SER A 214 -21.52 14.68 12.85
CA SER A 214 -22.81 15.12 12.28
C SER A 214 -23.01 14.69 10.84
N GLY A 215 -21.94 14.29 10.13
CA GLY A 215 -21.97 14.09 8.67
C GLY A 215 -22.32 15.37 7.93
N ALA A 216 -22.07 16.55 8.52
CA ALA A 216 -22.32 17.83 7.91
C ALA A 216 -21.33 18.10 6.77
N ILE A 217 -21.78 18.85 5.78
CA ILE A 217 -20.94 19.31 4.67
C ILE A 217 -19.91 20.29 5.21
N THR A 218 -18.64 20.03 4.93
CA THR A 218 -17.52 20.84 5.39
C THR A 218 -17.13 21.92 4.39
N GLN A 219 -16.26 22.84 4.78
CA GLN A 219 -15.66 23.80 3.86
C GLN A 219 -14.85 23.10 2.76
N PHE A 220 -14.23 21.99 3.09
CA PHE A 220 -13.52 21.16 2.11
C PHE A 220 -14.48 20.63 1.03
N ASP A 221 -15.63 20.09 1.44
CA ASP A 221 -16.63 19.57 0.49
C ASP A 221 -17.14 20.67 -0.45
N VAL A 222 -17.45 21.85 0.09
CA VAL A 222 -17.92 22.99 -0.71
C VAL A 222 -16.84 23.41 -1.71
N TRP A 223 -15.60 23.48 -1.28
CA TRP A 223 -14.47 23.81 -2.15
C TRP A 223 -14.29 22.77 -3.26
N MET A 224 -14.37 21.48 -2.94
CA MET A 224 -14.30 20.41 -3.95
C MET A 224 -15.43 20.53 -4.97
N MET A 225 -16.66 20.73 -4.51
CA MET A 225 -17.81 20.89 -5.40
C MET A 225 -17.70 22.13 -6.31
N GLN A 226 -17.14 23.25 -5.82
CA GLN A 226 -16.86 24.45 -6.64
C GLN A 226 -15.81 24.17 -7.73
N LEU A 227 -14.89 23.25 -7.50
CA LEU A 227 -13.90 22.78 -8.47
C LEU A 227 -14.40 21.65 -9.38
N ASP A 228 -15.68 21.30 -9.28
CA ASP A 228 -16.28 20.12 -9.93
C ASP A 228 -15.53 18.82 -9.62
N ILE A 229 -15.10 18.64 -8.38
CA ILE A 229 -14.51 17.43 -7.82
C ILE A 229 -15.52 16.80 -6.87
N LEU A 230 -15.78 15.49 -7.00
CA LEU A 230 -16.65 14.76 -6.08
C LEU A 230 -15.90 14.42 -4.78
N PRO A 231 -16.23 15.04 -3.63
CA PRO A 231 -15.70 14.59 -2.35
C PRO A 231 -16.36 13.28 -1.93
N ILE A 232 -15.55 12.31 -1.54
CA ILE A 232 -16.02 10.98 -1.09
C ILE A 232 -15.41 10.73 0.28
N HIS A 233 -16.28 10.55 1.28
CA HIS A 233 -15.85 10.19 2.62
C HIS A 233 -15.99 8.68 2.85
N CYS A 234 -15.00 8.08 3.52
CA CYS A 234 -15.02 6.67 3.88
C CYS A 234 -16.22 6.34 4.77
N ARG A 235 -16.80 5.15 4.61
CA ARG A 235 -17.82 4.70 5.54
C ARG A 235 -17.16 4.40 6.91
N PRO A 236 -17.78 4.82 8.03
CA PRO A 236 -17.31 4.44 9.35
C PRO A 236 -17.15 2.91 9.44
N LYS A 237 -16.02 2.44 9.99
CA LYS A 237 -15.69 1.02 10.17
C LYS A 237 -15.49 0.19 8.87
N HIS A 238 -15.25 0.82 7.72
CA HIS A 238 -14.87 0.13 6.48
C HIS A 238 -13.47 0.55 6.00
N PRO A 239 -12.37 0.09 6.65
CA PRO A 239 -10.99 0.47 6.32
C PRO A 239 -10.56 0.02 4.92
N GLN A 240 -11.31 -0.88 4.28
CA GLN A 240 -10.97 -1.42 2.96
C GLN A 240 -10.95 -0.38 1.84
N THR A 241 -11.54 0.79 2.05
CA THR A 241 -11.66 1.84 1.03
C THR A 241 -10.33 2.58 0.82
N GLN A 242 -9.48 2.69 1.85
CA GLN A 242 -8.16 3.37 1.82
C GLN A 242 -6.96 2.41 1.81
N GLY A 243 -7.15 1.14 1.45
CA GLY A 243 -6.07 0.14 1.47
C GLY A 243 -4.84 0.47 0.62
N LYS A 244 -4.93 1.45 -0.29
CA LYS A 244 -3.81 1.94 -1.10
C LYS A 244 -2.96 2.93 -0.32
N GLU A 245 -3.58 3.86 0.41
CA GLU A 245 -2.90 4.77 1.34
C GLU A 245 -2.27 3.99 2.49
N GLU A 246 -2.95 3.03 3.08
CA GLU A 246 -2.37 2.16 4.10
C GLU A 246 -1.12 1.43 3.59
N ARG A 247 -1.15 0.95 2.34
CA ARG A 247 0.01 0.30 1.71
C ARG A 247 1.13 1.30 1.42
N PHE A 248 0.81 2.50 0.98
CA PHE A 248 1.75 3.59 0.80
C PHE A 248 2.41 3.96 2.13
N HIS A 249 1.63 4.20 3.17
CA HIS A 249 2.11 4.50 4.52
C HIS A 249 2.99 3.40 5.11
N ARG A 250 2.63 2.13 4.89
CA ARG A 250 3.48 1.00 5.30
C ARG A 250 4.81 1.02 4.58
N THR A 251 4.80 1.29 3.28
CA THR A 251 6.02 1.36 2.49
C THR A 251 6.91 2.52 2.96
N LEU A 252 6.34 3.70 3.17
CA LEU A 252 7.04 4.86 3.72
C LEU A 252 7.65 4.55 5.10
N LYS A 253 6.89 3.89 5.97
CA LYS A 253 7.35 3.47 7.29
C LYS A 253 8.54 2.53 7.20
N ASP A 254 8.47 1.52 6.34
CA ASP A 254 9.49 0.48 6.22
C ASP A 254 10.76 0.97 5.51
N GLU A 255 10.62 1.86 4.53
CA GLU A 255 11.72 2.36 3.71
C GLU A 255 12.41 3.61 4.29
N VAL A 256 11.69 4.43 5.08
CA VAL A 256 12.20 5.69 5.63
C VAL A 256 12.12 5.72 7.16
N LEU A 257 10.91 5.74 7.73
CA LEU A 257 10.70 6.12 9.14
C LEU A 257 11.27 5.13 10.15
N LYS A 258 11.43 3.85 9.80
CA LYS A 258 12.08 2.84 10.67
C LYS A 258 13.61 2.84 10.57
N ARG A 259 14.18 3.58 9.61
CA ARG A 259 15.60 3.49 9.26
C ARG A 259 16.37 4.74 9.62
N GLU A 260 15.68 5.85 9.67
CA GLU A 260 16.28 7.17 9.84
C GLU A 260 15.54 7.93 10.94
N VAL A 261 16.28 8.77 11.65
CA VAL A 261 15.76 9.68 12.66
C VAL A 261 16.00 11.11 12.15
N PHE A 262 15.04 12.01 12.38
CA PHE A 262 15.04 13.33 11.77
C PHE A 262 15.12 14.42 12.83
N GLU A 263 15.98 15.40 12.64
CA GLU A 263 16.19 16.50 13.55
C GLU A 263 14.99 17.45 13.57
N ASP A 264 14.48 17.81 12.39
CA ASP A 264 13.45 18.82 12.20
C ASP A 264 12.61 18.60 10.93
N PHE A 265 11.70 19.54 10.66
CA PHE A 265 10.82 19.49 9.47
C PHE A 265 11.58 19.66 8.15
N GLU A 266 12.70 20.35 8.13
CA GLU A 266 13.47 20.55 6.90
C GLU A 266 14.17 19.26 6.50
N SER A 267 14.81 18.59 7.45
CA SER A 267 15.53 17.33 7.23
C SER A 267 14.60 16.23 6.75
N ILE A 268 13.43 16.08 7.39
CA ILE A 268 12.46 15.08 6.96
C ILE A 268 11.81 15.42 5.63
N GLN A 269 11.50 16.70 5.34
CA GLN A 269 10.93 17.08 4.06
C GLN A 269 11.89 16.80 2.90
N LYS A 270 13.16 17.10 3.03
CA LYS A 270 14.18 16.73 2.04
C LYS A 270 14.20 15.22 1.78
N ARG A 271 14.09 14.43 2.85
CA ARG A 271 14.03 12.97 2.73
C ARG A 271 12.75 12.49 2.08
N PHE A 272 11.62 13.09 2.42
CA PHE A 272 10.32 12.81 1.79
C PHE A 272 10.32 13.11 0.30
N ASP A 273 10.89 14.23 -0.11
CA ASP A 273 10.98 14.64 -1.52
C ASP A 273 11.84 13.65 -2.32
N SER A 274 13.01 13.28 -1.78
CA SER A 274 13.89 12.28 -2.39
C SER A 274 13.19 10.91 -2.49
N TRP A 275 12.56 10.44 -1.41
CA TRP A 275 11.88 9.16 -1.41
C TRP A 275 10.63 9.16 -2.29
N ARG A 276 9.86 10.25 -2.35
CA ARG A 276 8.72 10.41 -3.25
C ARG A 276 9.15 10.34 -4.71
N HIS A 277 10.31 10.93 -5.04
CA HIS A 277 10.89 10.79 -6.37
C HIS A 277 11.25 9.34 -6.66
N GLU A 278 11.96 8.66 -5.77
CA GLU A 278 12.28 7.23 -5.91
C GLU A 278 11.02 6.37 -6.04
N TYR A 279 10.02 6.61 -5.19
CA TYR A 279 8.74 5.91 -5.20
C TYR A 279 8.02 6.04 -6.55
N ASN A 280 7.98 7.23 -7.12
CA ASN A 280 7.25 7.51 -8.35
C ASN A 280 8.00 7.06 -9.62
N PHE A 281 9.32 7.23 -9.67
CA PHE A 281 10.08 7.13 -10.92
C PHE A 281 11.03 5.92 -10.98
N VAL A 282 11.41 5.36 -9.84
CA VAL A 282 12.44 4.31 -9.79
C VAL A 282 11.87 2.98 -9.27
N ARG A 283 10.98 3.04 -8.30
CA ARG A 283 10.50 1.87 -7.57
C ARG A 283 9.49 1.06 -8.36
N PRO A 284 9.75 -0.24 -8.69
CA PRO A 284 8.75 -1.11 -9.30
C PRO A 284 7.63 -1.47 -8.33
N HIS A 285 6.38 -1.45 -8.79
CA HIS A 285 5.19 -1.71 -7.97
C HIS A 285 4.47 -2.98 -8.38
N ASN A 286 4.41 -3.97 -7.48
CA ASN A 286 3.70 -5.23 -7.73
C ASN A 286 2.23 -5.04 -8.14
N ALA A 287 1.57 -4.00 -7.59
CA ALA A 287 0.16 -3.74 -7.83
C ALA A 287 -0.14 -3.31 -9.27
N ILE A 288 0.84 -2.75 -9.95
CA ILE A 288 0.73 -2.22 -11.30
C ILE A 288 1.67 -2.96 -12.29
N GLY A 289 1.89 -4.25 -12.08
CA GLY A 289 2.65 -5.09 -13.02
C GLY A 289 4.16 -4.87 -13.00
N LEU A 290 4.71 -4.31 -11.92
CA LEU A 290 6.12 -3.90 -11.78
C LEU A 290 6.51 -2.68 -12.63
N ASP A 291 5.54 -1.93 -13.15
CA ASP A 291 5.80 -0.60 -13.68
C ASP A 291 6.09 0.38 -12.53
N THR A 292 6.67 1.53 -12.85
CA THR A 292 6.74 2.65 -11.92
C THR A 292 5.43 3.44 -11.98
N PRO A 293 5.02 4.14 -10.92
CA PRO A 293 3.84 5.00 -10.96
C PRO A 293 3.87 6.03 -12.11
N SER A 294 5.03 6.59 -12.43
CA SER A 294 5.23 7.55 -13.52
C SER A 294 4.98 6.98 -14.90
N ASP A 295 5.16 5.67 -15.13
CA ASP A 295 4.86 5.03 -16.41
C ASP A 295 3.37 5.12 -16.73
N ARG A 296 2.52 5.13 -15.69
CA ARG A 296 1.05 5.13 -15.81
C ARG A 296 0.41 6.48 -15.57
N TYR A 297 1.02 7.32 -14.75
CA TYR A 297 0.44 8.62 -14.41
C TYR A 297 0.59 9.62 -15.56
N ARG A 298 -0.47 10.43 -15.72
CA ARG A 298 -0.45 11.63 -16.58
C ARG A 298 -1.21 12.71 -15.84
N ALA A 299 -0.71 13.95 -15.86
CA ALA A 299 -1.38 15.08 -15.24
C ALA A 299 -2.77 15.29 -15.82
N SER A 300 -3.70 15.75 -15.01
CA SER A 300 -5.06 16.04 -15.44
C SER A 300 -5.09 17.22 -16.42
N LYS A 301 -5.96 17.14 -17.42
CA LYS A 301 -6.22 18.25 -18.34
C LYS A 301 -7.12 19.33 -17.71
N ARG A 302 -7.77 19.03 -16.58
CA ARG A 302 -8.60 19.98 -15.84
C ARG A 302 -7.69 20.89 -15.02
N ILE A 303 -7.58 22.14 -15.42
CA ILE A 303 -6.68 23.12 -14.81
C ILE A 303 -7.37 23.76 -13.60
N PHE A 304 -6.61 24.03 -12.55
CA PHE A 304 -7.10 24.80 -11.41
C PHE A 304 -7.47 26.22 -11.85
N PRO A 305 -8.71 26.68 -11.58
CA PRO A 305 -9.18 27.98 -12.06
C PRO A 305 -8.47 29.13 -11.35
N SER A 306 -8.31 30.26 -12.04
CA SER A 306 -7.78 31.49 -11.43
C SER A 306 -8.72 32.06 -10.36
N GLU A 307 -10.01 31.81 -10.49
CA GLU A 307 -11.07 32.31 -9.61
C GLU A 307 -12.11 31.21 -9.37
N LEU A 308 -12.49 31.00 -8.12
CA LEU A 308 -13.57 30.07 -7.76
C LEU A 308 -14.91 30.74 -8.04
N LYS A 309 -15.70 30.11 -8.88
CA LYS A 309 -17.05 30.61 -9.22
C LYS A 309 -18.13 29.87 -8.43
N GLU A 310 -19.15 30.61 -8.05
CA GLU A 310 -20.37 29.98 -7.55
C GLU A 310 -21.06 29.20 -8.67
N PRO A 311 -21.77 28.10 -8.34
CA PRO A 311 -22.55 27.38 -9.33
C PRO A 311 -23.60 28.25 -9.99
N GLU A 312 -23.65 28.17 -11.31
CA GLU A 312 -24.70 28.79 -12.10
C GLU A 312 -25.91 27.86 -12.24
N TYR A 313 -27.10 28.41 -12.23
CA TYR A 313 -28.35 27.66 -12.33
C TYR A 313 -29.18 28.16 -13.48
N ASP A 314 -29.76 27.24 -14.24
CA ASP A 314 -30.68 27.62 -15.34
C ASP A 314 -31.93 28.33 -14.82
N SER A 315 -32.52 29.18 -15.66
CA SER A 315 -33.77 29.85 -15.36
C SER A 315 -34.92 28.86 -15.15
N GLY A 316 -35.72 29.08 -14.12
CA GLY A 316 -36.88 28.22 -13.81
C GLY A 316 -36.61 27.12 -12.75
N LYS A 317 -35.38 26.99 -12.22
CA LYS A 317 -35.10 26.09 -11.09
C LYS A 317 -35.63 26.70 -9.79
N ASP A 318 -36.13 25.84 -8.89
CA ASP A 318 -36.52 26.24 -7.53
C ASP A 318 -35.28 26.40 -6.66
N LEU A 319 -34.88 27.67 -6.48
CA LEU A 319 -33.67 28.03 -5.74
C LEU A 319 -34.04 28.63 -4.38
N ARG A 320 -33.30 28.19 -3.35
CA ARG A 320 -33.41 28.74 -1.99
C ARG A 320 -32.05 29.15 -1.49
N LYS A 321 -32.00 30.32 -0.87
CA LYS A 321 -30.78 30.79 -0.20
C LYS A 321 -30.69 30.23 1.20
N VAL A 322 -29.51 29.72 1.58
CA VAL A 322 -29.22 29.32 2.95
C VAL A 322 -29.05 30.57 3.81
N ASN A 323 -29.79 30.66 4.91
CA ASN A 323 -29.76 31.86 5.78
C ASN A 323 -28.46 31.88 6.64
N SER A 324 -28.31 32.99 7.40
CA SER A 324 -27.14 33.23 8.27
C SER A 324 -26.91 32.19 9.39
N LEU A 325 -27.91 31.37 9.68
CA LEU A 325 -27.86 30.32 10.69
C LEU A 325 -27.74 28.90 10.06
N GLY A 326 -27.48 28.83 8.76
CA GLY A 326 -27.31 27.54 8.06
C GLY A 326 -28.61 26.79 7.73
N TYR A 327 -29.78 27.47 7.79
CA TYR A 327 -31.08 26.87 7.49
C TYR A 327 -31.54 27.19 6.08
N ILE A 328 -32.28 26.23 5.51
CA ILE A 328 -33.03 26.37 4.27
C ILE A 328 -34.53 26.18 4.54
N SER A 329 -35.37 26.95 3.86
CA SER A 329 -36.83 26.86 3.99
C SER A 329 -37.44 26.10 2.81
N ILE A 330 -38.21 25.04 3.09
CA ILE A 330 -38.93 24.22 2.10
C ILE A 330 -40.36 24.04 2.61
N MET A 331 -41.35 24.44 1.80
CA MET A 331 -42.76 24.34 2.17
C MET A 331 -43.06 24.92 3.55
N SER A 332 -42.56 26.13 3.83
CA SER A 332 -42.72 26.87 5.11
C SER A 332 -42.05 26.20 6.33
N LYS A 333 -41.35 25.11 6.18
CA LYS A 333 -40.58 24.43 7.22
C LYS A 333 -39.11 24.75 7.07
N ARG A 334 -38.36 24.77 8.21
CA ARG A 334 -36.93 25.08 8.24
C ARG A 334 -36.11 23.82 8.49
N TYR A 335 -35.12 23.61 7.66
CA TYR A 335 -34.17 22.47 7.77
C TYR A 335 -32.76 23.01 7.96
N TYR A 336 -32.10 22.57 9.03
CA TYR A 336 -30.69 22.91 9.24
C TYR A 336 -29.81 22.11 8.26
N LEU A 337 -29.15 22.80 7.36
CA LEU A 337 -28.29 22.19 6.37
C LEU A 337 -26.84 22.19 6.83
N THR A 338 -26.22 23.36 6.92
CA THR A 338 -24.86 23.59 7.44
C THR A 338 -24.52 25.09 7.40
N GLU A 339 -23.64 25.52 8.29
CA GLU A 339 -23.10 26.89 8.28
C GLU A 339 -22.16 27.14 7.10
N THR A 340 -21.52 26.12 6.55
CA THR A 340 -20.56 26.23 5.44
C THR A 340 -21.22 26.67 4.12
N LEU A 341 -22.54 26.50 4.00
CA LEU A 341 -23.32 26.93 2.83
C LEU A 341 -24.09 28.24 3.05
N VAL A 342 -23.85 28.97 4.13
CA VAL A 342 -24.48 30.28 4.38
C VAL A 342 -24.30 31.20 3.19
N ASN A 343 -25.40 31.87 2.81
CA ASN A 343 -25.50 32.72 1.64
C ASN A 343 -25.41 32.02 0.28
N LYS A 344 -25.20 30.72 0.21
CA LYS A 344 -25.21 29.96 -1.05
C LYS A 344 -26.62 29.65 -1.53
N MET A 345 -26.77 29.53 -2.86
CA MET A 345 -28.03 29.12 -3.48
C MET A 345 -28.07 27.62 -3.64
N ILE A 346 -29.17 27.00 -3.23
CA ILE A 346 -29.41 25.56 -3.28
C ILE A 346 -30.63 25.31 -4.15
N GLU A 347 -30.50 24.45 -5.15
CA GLU A 347 -31.62 23.97 -5.97
C GLU A 347 -32.39 22.89 -5.20
N ILE A 348 -33.71 23.04 -5.18
CA ILE A 348 -34.62 22.02 -4.65
C ILE A 348 -35.25 21.30 -5.84
N LYS A 349 -35.16 19.98 -5.85
CA LYS A 349 -35.72 19.13 -6.89
C LYS A 349 -36.58 18.04 -6.27
N SER A 350 -37.83 17.92 -6.66
CA SER A 350 -38.67 16.78 -6.30
C SER A 350 -38.08 15.48 -6.86
N LEU A 351 -37.93 14.47 -6.04
CA LEU A 351 -37.46 13.13 -6.41
C LEU A 351 -38.62 12.14 -6.41
N SER A 352 -39.60 12.34 -5.52
CA SER A 352 -40.85 11.59 -5.45
C SER A 352 -41.93 12.49 -4.84
N GLU A 353 -43.12 11.95 -4.55
CA GLU A 353 -44.19 12.66 -3.84
C GLU A 353 -43.81 13.08 -2.42
N THR A 354 -42.90 12.34 -1.77
CA THR A 354 -42.50 12.54 -0.39
C THR A 354 -41.06 13.00 -0.23
N GLU A 355 -40.21 12.83 -1.24
CA GLU A 355 -38.79 13.16 -1.16
C GLU A 355 -38.37 14.32 -2.04
N VAL A 356 -37.55 15.19 -1.48
CA VAL A 356 -36.86 16.27 -2.22
C VAL A 356 -35.37 16.13 -2.10
N GLY A 357 -34.66 16.35 -3.22
CA GLY A 357 -33.20 16.45 -3.28
C GLY A 357 -32.75 17.91 -3.19
N LEU A 358 -31.71 18.13 -2.41
CA LEU A 358 -31.04 19.42 -2.33
C LEU A 358 -29.74 19.36 -3.13
N TYR A 359 -29.55 20.35 -4.02
CA TYR A 359 -28.40 20.37 -4.93
C TYR A 359 -27.60 21.66 -4.81
N TYR A 360 -26.29 21.52 -4.72
CA TYR A 360 -25.34 22.60 -4.88
C TYR A 360 -24.58 22.37 -6.20
N GLY A 361 -24.88 23.18 -7.21
CA GLY A 361 -24.39 22.97 -8.57
C GLY A 361 -24.74 21.59 -9.14
N ASN A 362 -23.74 20.85 -9.51
CA ASN A 362 -23.85 19.48 -10.06
C ASN A 362 -23.95 18.38 -9.00
N TYR A 363 -24.08 18.73 -7.71
CA TYR A 363 -24.02 17.75 -6.64
C TYR A 363 -25.30 17.73 -5.82
N ARG A 364 -25.91 16.57 -5.67
CA ARG A 364 -26.93 16.35 -4.64
C ARG A 364 -26.21 16.23 -3.30
N ILE A 365 -26.53 17.14 -2.40
CA ILE A 365 -25.89 17.25 -1.08
C ILE A 365 -26.73 16.66 0.04
N ALA A 366 -28.05 16.54 -0.15
CA ALA A 366 -28.94 15.89 0.80
C ALA A 366 -30.23 15.42 0.12
N LYS A 367 -30.94 14.54 0.82
CA LYS A 367 -32.35 14.20 0.59
C LYS A 367 -33.16 14.47 1.86
N ILE A 368 -34.37 14.94 1.71
CA ILE A 368 -35.32 15.20 2.81
C ILE A 368 -36.63 14.50 2.50
N ASP A 369 -37.15 13.74 3.45
CA ASP A 369 -38.56 13.34 3.47
C ASP A 369 -39.39 14.52 4.02
N ILE A 370 -40.28 15.04 3.19
CA ILE A 370 -41.08 16.24 3.53
C ILE A 370 -42.21 15.94 4.51
N ASN A 371 -42.70 14.68 4.56
CA ASN A 371 -43.76 14.26 5.47
C ASN A 371 -43.18 14.03 6.87
N GLU A 372 -42.11 13.26 6.98
CA GLU A 372 -41.43 12.99 8.23
C GLU A 372 -40.55 14.15 8.71
N GLN A 373 -40.22 15.09 7.83
CA GLN A 373 -39.38 16.24 8.11
C GLN A 373 -37.94 15.90 8.51
N ILE A 374 -37.40 14.82 7.99
CA ILE A 374 -36.06 14.33 8.31
C ILE A 374 -35.16 14.27 7.06
N PHE A 375 -33.86 14.35 7.29
CA PHE A 375 -32.89 14.03 6.26
C PHE A 375 -32.78 12.52 6.09
N THR A 376 -33.15 12.00 4.91
CA THR A 376 -32.99 10.58 4.56
C THR A 376 -31.57 10.28 4.06
N SER A 377 -30.83 11.27 3.60
CA SER A 377 -29.44 11.14 3.21
C SER A 377 -28.71 12.48 3.27
N ARG A 378 -27.45 12.45 3.72
CA ARG A 378 -26.49 13.59 3.65
C ARG A 378 -25.25 13.24 2.83
N ARG A 379 -25.32 12.23 1.96
CA ARG A 379 -24.21 11.87 1.07
C ARG A 379 -24.19 12.74 -0.17
N ILE A 380 -23.00 13.13 -0.57
CA ILE A 380 -22.76 13.90 -1.78
C ILE A 380 -22.69 12.94 -2.97
N TYR A 381 -23.47 13.22 -4.01
CA TYR A 381 -23.50 12.48 -5.26
C TYR A 381 -23.44 13.44 -6.43
N ARG A 382 -22.68 13.08 -7.48
CA ARG A 382 -22.74 13.85 -8.74
C ARG A 382 -24.10 13.62 -9.41
N ARG A 383 -24.69 14.64 -9.97
CA ARG A 383 -25.99 14.57 -10.69
C ARG A 383 -25.91 13.53 -11.81
N GLY A 384 -26.89 12.63 -11.88
CA GLY A 384 -26.92 11.52 -12.84
C GLY A 384 -26.20 10.23 -12.41
N ALA A 385 -25.50 10.22 -11.27
CA ALA A 385 -24.88 9.02 -10.67
C ALA A 385 -25.65 8.57 -9.40
N GLU A 386 -26.95 8.70 -9.39
CA GLU A 386 -27.80 8.67 -8.19
C GLU A 386 -28.35 7.29 -7.82
N ASN A 387 -27.90 6.21 -8.48
CA ASN A 387 -28.37 4.85 -8.24
C ASN A 387 -27.56 4.11 -7.18
#